data_f942f322ee37d0a54355a842b8660933
#
_entry.id   f942f322ee37d0a54355a842b8660933
#
_cell.length_a   1.000
_cell.length_b   1.000
_cell.length_c   1.000
_cell.angle_alpha   90.00
_cell.angle_beta   90.00
_cell.angle_gamma   90.00
#
_symmetry.space_group_name_H-M   'P 1'
#
loop_
_entity.id
_entity.type
_entity.pdbx_description
1 polymer ?
#
loop_
_entity_poly.entity_id
_entity_poly.type
_entity_poly.pdbx_seq_one_letter_code
_entity_poly.pdbx_strand_id
1 'polypeptide(L)'
;VRILLVGPRESGKLKIANYLEKTNSQPLKKVANIMYYRRTILVPDSYLESPWMHKHVIALQQTASCGIFLQPVTAKRHSYPPNFAKVFRIPIYGIVTYHKSYEESALQQAKAQLLACGLEQVDLVLDLEKEELHQIEQIILGRGRENGEF
;
A
#
# COMPACT_ATOMS: atom_id res chain seq x y z
N VAL A 1 -9.23 -10.75 -9.57
CA VAL A 1 -8.74 -9.37 -9.53
C VAL A 1 -8.25 -9.07 -8.12
N ARG A 2 -6.95 -8.89 -7.98
CA ARG A 2 -6.33 -8.67 -6.67
C ARG A 2 -5.67 -7.32 -6.57
N ILE A 3 -5.62 -6.81 -5.34
CA ILE A 3 -4.95 -5.56 -4.99
C ILE A 3 -3.62 -5.92 -4.33
N LEU A 4 -2.53 -5.44 -4.88
CA LEU A 4 -1.19 -5.65 -4.33
C LEU A 4 -0.96 -4.69 -3.17
N LEU A 5 -0.68 -5.20 -1.97
CA LEU A 5 -0.42 -4.38 -0.79
C LEU A 5 1.06 -4.43 -0.42
N VAL A 6 1.73 -3.29 -0.50
CA VAL A 6 3.16 -3.14 -0.23
C VAL A 6 3.38 -2.03 0.78
N GLY A 7 4.27 -2.23 1.72
CA GLY A 7 4.62 -1.21 2.70
C GLY A 7 5.59 -1.73 3.75
N PRO A 8 6.28 -0.82 4.45
CA PRO A 8 7.19 -1.21 5.52
C PRO A 8 6.42 -1.65 6.77
N ARG A 9 7.15 -1.95 7.83
CA ARG A 9 6.56 -2.30 9.12
C ARG A 9 5.65 -1.18 9.60
N GLU A 10 4.59 -1.57 10.30
CA GLU A 10 3.65 -0.64 10.93
C GLU A 10 2.93 0.27 9.93
N SER A 11 2.92 -0.09 8.65
CA SER A 11 2.21 0.69 7.63
C SER A 11 0.71 0.43 7.58
N GLY A 12 0.23 -0.61 8.28
CA GLY A 12 -1.19 -0.96 8.30
C GLY A 12 -1.62 -1.95 7.25
N LYS A 13 -0.68 -2.63 6.59
CA LYS A 13 -1.00 -3.60 5.53
C LYS A 13 -1.99 -4.66 5.99
N LEU A 14 -1.74 -5.27 7.14
CA LEU A 14 -2.57 -6.36 7.63
C LEU A 14 -3.98 -5.88 7.96
N LYS A 15 -4.11 -4.72 8.55
CA LYS A 15 -5.41 -4.12 8.85
C LYS A 15 -6.20 -3.83 7.57
N ILE A 16 -5.53 -3.28 6.57
CA ILE A 16 -6.14 -3.00 5.27
C ILE A 16 -6.53 -4.30 4.57
N ALA A 17 -5.65 -5.31 4.60
CA ALA A 17 -5.95 -6.62 4.01
C ALA A 17 -7.17 -7.25 4.68
N ASN A 18 -7.24 -7.22 6.01
CA ASN A 18 -8.39 -7.73 6.74
C ASN A 18 -9.68 -7.04 6.34
N TYR A 19 -9.63 -5.73 6.18
CA TYR A 19 -10.80 -4.96 5.74
C TYR A 19 -11.24 -5.39 4.33
N LEU A 20 -10.30 -5.45 3.38
CA LEU A 20 -10.60 -5.77 1.99
C LEU A 20 -11.06 -7.22 1.82
N GLU A 21 -10.54 -8.14 2.63
CA GLU A 21 -10.95 -9.55 2.60
C GLU A 21 -12.20 -9.82 3.43
N LYS A 22 -12.66 -8.84 4.22
CA LYS A 22 -13.84 -8.96 5.09
C LYS A 22 -13.72 -10.10 6.10
N THR A 23 -12.58 -10.19 6.79
CA THR A 23 -12.23 -11.29 7.68
C THR A 23 -12.64 -11.02 9.14
N ASN A 24 -13.87 -10.61 9.39
CA ASN A 24 -14.33 -10.24 10.75
C ASN A 24 -14.23 -11.36 11.76
N SER A 25 -14.46 -12.60 11.32
CA SER A 25 -14.48 -13.77 12.21
C SER A 25 -13.13 -14.48 12.30
N GLN A 26 -12.30 -14.37 11.27
CA GLN A 26 -10.99 -15.02 11.21
C GLN A 26 -9.96 -14.06 10.63
N PRO A 27 -9.42 -13.14 11.45
CA PRO A 27 -8.45 -12.16 10.96
C PRO A 27 -7.22 -12.83 10.38
N LEU A 28 -6.69 -12.24 9.31
CA LEU A 28 -5.44 -12.68 8.70
C LEU A 28 -4.28 -12.43 9.68
N LYS A 29 -3.27 -13.28 9.62
CA LYS A 29 -2.10 -13.18 10.48
C LYS A 29 -0.89 -12.70 9.70
N LYS A 30 0.05 -12.07 10.40
CA LYS A 30 1.33 -11.69 9.82
C LYS A 30 2.07 -12.94 9.35
N VAL A 31 2.61 -12.91 8.14
CA VAL A 31 3.31 -14.04 7.53
C VAL A 31 4.66 -13.60 6.98
N ALA A 32 5.55 -14.58 6.81
CA ALA A 32 6.90 -14.34 6.30
C ALA A 32 6.98 -14.44 4.76
N ASN A 33 5.97 -14.99 4.12
CA ASN A 33 5.92 -15.19 2.68
C ASN A 33 4.81 -14.38 2.04
N ILE A 34 4.92 -14.13 0.73
CA ILE A 34 3.84 -13.51 -0.04
C ILE A 34 2.59 -14.38 0.08
N MET A 35 1.47 -13.76 0.41
CA MET A 35 0.20 -14.46 0.54
C MET A 35 -0.82 -13.94 -0.49
N TYR A 36 -1.38 -14.89 -1.24
CA TYR A 36 -2.41 -14.63 -2.23
C TYR A 36 -3.76 -14.93 -1.60
N TYR A 37 -4.51 -13.87 -1.29
CA TYR A 37 -5.88 -14.00 -0.79
C TYR A 37 -6.86 -13.77 -1.94
N ARG A 38 -8.14 -13.81 -1.65
CA ARG A 38 -9.16 -13.67 -2.68
C ARG A 38 -9.10 -12.32 -3.39
N ARG A 39 -8.88 -11.24 -2.64
CA ARG A 39 -8.89 -9.87 -3.16
C ARG A 39 -7.55 -9.16 -3.07
N THR A 40 -6.63 -9.69 -2.31
CA THR A 40 -5.36 -9.03 -2.03
C THR A 40 -4.18 -9.96 -2.19
N ILE A 41 -3.03 -9.35 -2.50
CA ILE A 41 -1.73 -10.01 -2.41
C ILE A 41 -0.98 -9.25 -1.33
N LEU A 42 -0.69 -9.92 -0.21
CA LEU A 42 -0.01 -9.31 0.93
C LEU A 42 1.49 -9.60 0.84
N VAL A 43 2.29 -8.52 0.73
CA VAL A 43 3.74 -8.61 0.63
C VAL A 43 4.35 -8.38 2.01
N PRO A 44 5.15 -9.34 2.52
CA PRO A 44 5.82 -9.12 3.82
C PRO A 44 6.79 -7.95 3.79
N ASP A 45 6.98 -7.30 4.94
CA ASP A 45 7.89 -6.16 5.09
C ASP A 45 9.29 -6.48 4.61
N SER A 46 9.77 -7.69 4.88
CA SER A 46 11.12 -8.12 4.53
C SER A 46 11.41 -8.05 3.02
N TYR A 47 10.39 -8.21 2.19
CA TYR A 47 10.57 -8.14 0.73
C TYR A 47 10.90 -6.72 0.28
N LEU A 48 10.34 -5.72 0.96
CA LEU A 48 10.64 -4.33 0.65
C LEU A 48 12.01 -3.91 1.21
N GLU A 49 12.39 -4.43 2.37
CA GLU A 49 13.65 -4.13 3.02
C GLU A 49 14.87 -4.74 2.32
N SER A 50 14.66 -5.75 1.48
CA SER A 50 15.74 -6.49 0.82
C SER A 50 15.78 -6.20 -0.68
N PRO A 51 16.78 -5.44 -1.17
CA PRO A 51 16.81 -5.08 -2.59
C PRO A 51 16.73 -6.27 -3.56
N TRP A 52 17.33 -7.40 -3.22
CA TRP A 52 17.27 -8.60 -4.07
C TRP A 52 15.89 -9.22 -4.15
N MET A 53 14.97 -8.84 -3.27
CA MET A 53 13.60 -9.33 -3.29
C MET A 53 12.67 -8.44 -4.11
N HIS A 54 13.12 -7.25 -4.52
CA HIS A 54 12.27 -6.31 -5.24
C HIS A 54 11.78 -6.86 -6.58
N LYS A 55 12.57 -7.68 -7.26
CA LYS A 55 12.15 -8.32 -8.51
C LYS A 55 10.92 -9.21 -8.31
N HIS A 56 10.80 -9.84 -7.14
CA HIS A 56 9.64 -10.68 -6.83
C HIS A 56 8.39 -9.83 -6.61
N VAL A 57 8.55 -8.68 -5.97
CA VAL A 57 7.43 -7.74 -5.78
C VAL A 57 6.94 -7.22 -7.13
N ILE A 58 7.87 -6.82 -8.00
CA ILE A 58 7.53 -6.31 -9.33
C ILE A 58 6.78 -7.37 -10.14
N ALA A 59 7.21 -8.63 -10.06
CA ALA A 59 6.57 -9.73 -10.81
C ALA A 59 5.12 -9.95 -10.40
N LEU A 60 4.72 -9.58 -9.18
CA LEU A 60 3.35 -9.77 -8.70
C LEU A 60 2.33 -8.93 -9.46
N GLN A 61 2.76 -7.89 -10.17
CA GLN A 61 1.84 -7.08 -10.96
C GLN A 61 1.11 -7.88 -12.04
N GLN A 62 1.67 -9.00 -12.46
CA GLN A 62 1.04 -9.85 -13.48
C GLN A 62 -0.27 -10.45 -13.01
N THR A 63 -0.48 -10.58 -11.71
CA THR A 63 -1.68 -11.17 -11.13
C THR A 63 -2.50 -10.17 -10.32
N ALA A 64 -2.16 -8.89 -10.39
CA ALA A 64 -2.85 -7.82 -9.67
C ALA A 64 -3.47 -6.82 -10.64
N SER A 65 -4.60 -6.23 -10.28
CA SER A 65 -5.26 -5.18 -11.08
C SER A 65 -4.76 -3.79 -10.72
N CYS A 66 -4.30 -3.61 -9.49
CA CYS A 66 -3.70 -2.35 -9.01
C CYS A 66 -2.86 -2.65 -7.79
N GLY A 67 -2.12 -1.65 -7.33
CA GLY A 67 -1.32 -1.78 -6.13
C GLY A 67 -1.49 -0.58 -5.21
N ILE A 68 -1.21 -0.79 -3.93
CA ILE A 68 -1.21 0.24 -2.91
C ILE A 68 0.16 0.23 -2.27
N PHE A 69 0.84 1.38 -2.31
CA PHE A 69 2.10 1.59 -1.60
C PHE A 69 1.82 2.41 -0.36
N LEU A 70 2.08 1.82 0.80
CA LEU A 70 1.83 2.44 2.10
C LEU A 70 3.10 3.04 2.66
N GLN A 71 2.98 4.20 3.29
CA GLN A 71 4.08 4.87 3.97
C GLN A 71 3.57 5.39 5.31
N PRO A 72 4.02 4.82 6.45
CA PRO A 72 3.62 5.33 7.75
C PRO A 72 4.40 6.60 8.09
N VAL A 73 3.77 7.53 8.79
CA VAL A 73 4.43 8.77 9.24
C VAL A 73 5.57 8.48 10.22
N THR A 74 5.58 7.30 10.83
CA THR A 74 6.61 6.89 11.77
C THR A 74 7.87 6.33 11.12
N ALA A 75 7.85 6.11 9.80
CA ALA A 75 9.01 5.55 9.10
C ALA A 75 10.16 6.56 9.06
N LYS A 76 11.32 6.16 9.57
CA LYS A 76 12.51 7.01 9.65
C LYS A 76 13.42 6.87 8.43
N ARG A 77 13.15 5.90 7.55
CA ARG A 77 13.99 5.59 6.40
C ARG A 77 13.15 5.58 5.14
N HIS A 78 13.81 5.73 3.99
CA HIS A 78 13.18 5.50 2.71
C HIS A 78 12.80 4.04 2.61
N SER A 79 11.51 3.78 2.44
CA SER A 79 10.98 2.42 2.36
C SER A 79 11.08 1.87 0.93
N TYR A 80 11.09 2.74 -0.06
CA TYR A 80 11.07 2.37 -1.48
C TYR A 80 12.30 2.91 -2.20
N PRO A 81 12.84 2.16 -3.17
CA PRO A 81 13.88 2.72 -4.03
C PRO A 81 13.32 3.85 -4.89
N PRO A 82 14.16 4.80 -5.30
CA PRO A 82 13.71 5.86 -6.20
C PRO A 82 13.06 5.28 -7.46
N ASN A 83 11.94 5.87 -7.87
CA ASN A 83 11.21 5.49 -9.08
C ASN A 83 10.67 4.05 -9.10
N PHE A 84 10.58 3.39 -7.95
CA PHE A 84 10.11 2.01 -7.86
C PHE A 84 8.70 1.84 -8.46
N ALA A 85 7.82 2.80 -8.21
CA ALA A 85 6.45 2.75 -8.73
C ALA A 85 6.40 2.81 -10.26
N LYS A 86 7.39 3.43 -10.90
CA LYS A 86 7.40 3.59 -12.36
C LYS A 86 7.67 2.31 -13.14
N VAL A 87 8.19 1.26 -12.48
CA VAL A 87 8.39 -0.02 -13.14
C VAL A 87 7.12 -0.86 -13.18
N PHE A 88 6.08 -0.44 -12.50
CA PHE A 88 4.79 -1.12 -12.51
C PHE A 88 3.92 -0.58 -13.65
N ARG A 89 3.24 -1.49 -14.35
CA ARG A 89 2.33 -1.14 -15.45
C ARG A 89 0.87 -1.07 -15.00
N ILE A 90 0.60 -1.53 -13.78
CA ILE A 90 -0.73 -1.41 -13.16
C ILE A 90 -0.81 -0.09 -12.41
N PRO A 91 -2.02 0.46 -12.17
CA PRO A 91 -2.16 1.66 -11.36
C PRO A 91 -1.64 1.42 -9.93
N ILE A 92 -0.85 2.37 -9.43
CA ILE A 92 -0.34 2.33 -8.06
C ILE A 92 -0.86 3.54 -7.31
N TYR A 93 -1.47 3.30 -6.15
CA TYR A 93 -2.00 4.34 -5.27
C TYR A 93 -1.07 4.50 -4.06
N GLY A 94 -0.77 5.74 -3.72
CA GLY A 94 0.06 6.06 -2.56
C GLY A 94 -0.79 6.46 -1.38
N ILE A 95 -0.60 5.81 -0.24
CA ILE A 95 -1.36 6.10 0.97
C ILE A 95 -0.38 6.30 2.13
N VAL A 96 -0.49 7.47 2.78
CA VAL A 96 0.22 7.73 4.04
C VAL A 96 -0.68 7.27 5.18
N THR A 97 -0.12 6.55 6.14
CA THR A 97 -0.89 6.04 7.29
C THR A 97 -0.35 6.60 8.60
N TYR A 98 -1.25 6.73 9.59
CA TYR A 98 -0.89 7.18 10.93
C TYR A 98 -1.90 6.61 11.95
N HIS A 99 -1.58 6.76 13.23
CA HIS A 99 -2.46 6.35 14.33
C HIS A 99 -2.84 7.59 15.15
N LYS A 100 -4.11 7.96 15.15
CA LYS A 100 -4.73 9.06 15.91
C LYS A 100 -4.26 10.46 15.50
N SER A 101 -2.95 10.69 15.45
CA SER A 101 -2.39 12.02 15.17
C SER A 101 -1.00 11.91 14.55
N TYR A 102 -0.51 13.00 14.00
CA TYR A 102 0.82 13.10 13.42
C TYR A 102 1.33 14.53 13.53
N GLU A 103 2.65 14.68 13.50
CA GLU A 103 3.27 16.00 13.33
C GLU A 103 3.29 16.35 11.85
N GLU A 104 3.07 17.61 11.52
CA GLU A 104 3.00 18.06 10.14
C GLU A 104 4.30 17.77 9.38
N SER A 105 5.46 17.93 10.05
CA SER A 105 6.75 17.62 9.43
C SER A 105 6.88 16.14 9.06
N ALA A 106 6.37 15.24 9.91
CA ALA A 106 6.38 13.80 9.65
C ALA A 106 5.48 13.46 8.47
N LEU A 107 4.31 14.10 8.36
CA LEU A 107 3.41 13.91 7.24
C LEU A 107 4.06 14.35 5.93
N GLN A 108 4.67 15.54 5.90
CA GLN A 108 5.31 16.05 4.71
C GLN A 108 6.47 15.17 4.27
N GLN A 109 7.23 14.63 5.23
CA GLN A 109 8.33 13.72 4.94
C GLN A 109 7.81 12.41 4.33
N ALA A 110 6.74 11.84 4.89
CA ALA A 110 6.13 10.62 4.36
C ALA A 110 5.60 10.82 2.94
N LYS A 111 4.94 11.95 2.68
CA LYS A 111 4.48 12.30 1.33
C LYS A 111 5.65 12.42 0.35
N ALA A 112 6.73 13.09 0.78
CA ALA A 112 7.89 13.26 -0.07
C ALA A 112 8.54 11.92 -0.44
N GLN A 113 8.56 10.98 0.49
CA GLN A 113 9.10 9.64 0.25
C GLN A 113 8.29 8.87 -0.78
N LEU A 114 6.97 8.96 -0.73
CA LEU A 114 6.11 8.32 -1.74
C LEU A 114 6.28 8.97 -3.10
N LEU A 115 6.40 10.29 -3.17
CA LEU A 115 6.63 10.96 -4.45
C LEU A 115 8.00 10.60 -5.02
N ALA A 116 9.02 10.45 -4.17
CA ALA A 116 10.36 10.06 -4.61
C ALA A 116 10.38 8.64 -5.18
N CYS A 117 9.47 7.77 -4.76
CA CYS A 117 9.38 6.43 -5.33
C CYS A 117 8.71 6.40 -6.71
N GLY A 118 8.30 7.54 -7.23
CA GLY A 118 7.78 7.66 -8.60
C GLY A 118 6.29 7.87 -8.72
N LEU A 119 5.58 8.04 -7.61
CA LEU A 119 4.15 8.34 -7.63
C LEU A 119 3.94 9.81 -7.99
N GLU A 120 2.89 10.09 -8.74
CA GLU A 120 2.55 11.46 -9.14
C GLU A 120 1.89 12.24 -8.00
N GLN A 121 1.24 11.54 -7.08
CA GLN A 121 0.51 12.14 -5.97
C GLN A 121 0.37 11.16 -4.82
N VAL A 122 0.03 11.69 -3.65
CA VAL A 122 -0.42 10.89 -2.52
C VAL A 122 -1.96 10.90 -2.58
N ASP A 123 -2.55 9.73 -2.71
CA ASP A 123 -4.00 9.60 -2.93
C ASP A 123 -4.80 9.73 -1.65
N LEU A 124 -4.22 9.37 -0.51
CA LEU A 124 -4.94 9.34 0.75
C LEU A 124 -3.98 9.46 1.93
N VAL A 125 -4.43 10.15 2.97
CA VAL A 125 -3.79 10.17 4.30
C VAL A 125 -4.80 9.53 5.24
N LEU A 126 -4.47 8.36 5.78
CA LEU A 126 -5.43 7.49 6.45
C LEU A 126 -5.08 7.30 7.93
N ASP A 127 -6.06 7.55 8.81
CA ASP A 127 -5.95 7.23 10.23
C ASP A 127 -6.35 5.77 10.44
N LEU A 128 -5.39 4.95 10.86
CA LEU A 128 -5.63 3.52 11.07
C LEU A 128 -6.48 3.22 12.31
N GLU A 129 -6.64 4.19 13.20
CA GLU A 129 -7.46 4.04 14.41
C GLU A 129 -8.95 4.31 14.15
N LYS A 130 -9.28 5.02 13.06
CA LYS A 130 -10.65 5.31 12.68
C LYS A 130 -11.15 4.29 11.66
N GLU A 131 -12.48 4.14 11.61
CA GLU A 131 -13.10 3.24 10.63
C GLU A 131 -13.31 3.94 9.29
N GLU A 132 -12.20 4.38 8.67
CA GLU A 132 -12.21 5.12 7.41
C GLU A 132 -11.66 4.31 6.24
N LEU A 133 -11.50 3.00 6.41
CA LEU A 133 -10.90 2.14 5.38
C LEU A 133 -11.71 2.07 4.09
N HIS A 134 -13.01 2.40 4.14
CA HIS A 134 -13.84 2.49 2.94
C HIS A 134 -13.31 3.52 1.93
N GLN A 135 -12.52 4.51 2.37
CA GLN A 135 -11.92 5.50 1.48
C GLN A 135 -10.97 4.87 0.47
N ILE A 136 -10.36 3.74 0.83
CA ILE A 136 -9.48 3.01 -0.08
C ILE A 136 -10.28 2.50 -1.28
N GLU A 137 -11.44 1.91 -1.05
CA GLU A 137 -12.30 1.43 -2.12
C GLU A 137 -12.77 2.57 -3.01
N GLN A 138 -13.11 3.72 -2.42
CA GLN A 138 -13.54 4.89 -3.18
C GLN A 138 -12.46 5.41 -4.13
N ILE A 139 -11.21 5.42 -3.68
CA ILE A 139 -10.09 5.88 -4.51
C ILE A 139 -9.87 4.96 -5.70
N ILE A 140 -9.88 3.66 -5.46
CA ILE A 140 -9.67 2.66 -6.50
C ILE A 140 -10.79 2.74 -7.54
N LEU A 141 -12.03 2.81 -7.11
CA LEU A 141 -13.18 2.92 -7.99
C LEU A 141 -13.21 4.25 -8.75
N GLY A 142 -12.86 5.35 -8.07
CA GLY A 142 -12.85 6.68 -8.68
C GLY A 142 -11.85 6.79 -9.82
N ARG A 143 -10.63 6.32 -9.63
CA ARG A 143 -9.59 6.34 -10.68
C ARG A 143 -9.92 5.36 -11.81
N GLY A 144 -10.49 4.21 -11.47
CA GLY A 144 -10.94 3.26 -12.47
C GLY A 144 -11.99 3.87 -13.39
N ARG A 145 -12.94 4.65 -12.84
CA ARG A 145 -13.94 5.35 -13.63
C ARG A 145 -13.33 6.41 -14.54
N GLU A 146 -12.38 7.18 -14.00
CA GLU A 146 -11.68 8.19 -14.78
C GLU A 146 -10.93 7.59 -15.96
N ASN A 147 -10.40 6.39 -15.78
CA ASN A 147 -9.67 5.68 -16.82
C ASN A 147 -10.58 4.85 -17.73
N GLY A 148 -11.88 4.87 -17.50
CA GLY A 148 -12.84 4.13 -18.30
C GLY A 148 -12.82 2.63 -18.10
N GLU A 149 -12.34 2.18 -16.96
CA GLU A 149 -12.21 0.75 -16.65
C GLU A 149 -13.49 0.11 -16.08
N PHE A 150 -14.51 0.91 -15.87
CA PHE A 150 -15.79 0.48 -15.30
C PHE A 150 -16.96 0.95 -16.13
#